data_b86196927ec5f0e3528d7b94eddd7ccb
#
_entry.id   b86196927ec5f0e3528d7b94eddd7ccb
#
_cell.length_a   1.000
_cell.length_b   1.000
_cell.length_c   1.000
_cell.angle_alpha   90.00
_cell.angle_beta   90.00
_cell.angle_gamma   90.00
#
_symmetry.space_group_name_H-M   'P 1'
#
loop_
_entity.id
_entity.type
_entity.pdbx_description
1 polymer ?
#
loop_
_entity_poly.entity_id
_entity_poly.type
_entity_poly.pdbx_seq_one_letter_code
_entity_poly.pdbx_strand_id
1 'polypeptide(L)'
;DARRFVKTDPGHYDVIVGDLFHPDFVGRSALLSRQQFQRVKERLSDQGIFVQWIALNQFEIQSLEIIFRTFQQVFPDAVIFVDAFRVALVGFNGALAKLEDIQRNLDSLSSDGKKLMLGGENKFSWLGRYWGKINVSKSGRIQDEWAPQIEFRLPAARYNGELDLAKLLNYMLQHRPHVSVAAKELNIDSSNYAAFERAYIATDLAHRSWLALLRNNSQEGQRLLKLAFQANPNDRWISYAVADATLANYEASQAEGVSEKSVLESVLKIRPDHAEALKRLWQLAEAEGNAEAAQLYKKRFAELSPLDALLR
;
A
#
# COMPACT_ATOMS: atom_id res chain seq x y z
N ASP A 1 -10.34 -24.57 0.76
CA ASP A 1 -10.31 -23.84 2.05
C ASP A 1 -8.86 -23.69 2.50
N ALA A 2 -8.36 -22.44 2.55
CA ALA A 2 -6.98 -22.12 2.93
C ALA A 2 -6.60 -22.63 4.33
N ARG A 3 -7.51 -22.59 5.32
CA ARG A 3 -7.25 -23.09 6.67
C ARG A 3 -7.02 -24.60 6.67
N ARG A 4 -7.83 -25.32 5.90
CA ARG A 4 -7.67 -26.78 5.75
C ARG A 4 -6.34 -27.09 5.06
N PHE A 5 -6.01 -26.38 3.99
CA PHE A 5 -4.75 -26.56 3.27
C PHE A 5 -3.56 -26.39 4.21
N VAL A 6 -3.44 -25.25 4.89
CA VAL A 6 -2.32 -24.95 5.82
C VAL A 6 -2.24 -26.00 6.95
N LYS A 7 -3.38 -26.55 7.38
CA LYS A 7 -3.41 -27.58 8.44
C LYS A 7 -2.91 -28.95 7.96
N THR A 8 -3.22 -29.34 6.72
CA THR A 8 -3.03 -30.72 6.23
C THR A 8 -1.83 -30.87 5.30
N ASP A 9 -1.38 -29.80 4.66
CA ASP A 9 -0.23 -29.85 3.76
C ASP A 9 1.08 -30.00 4.57
N PRO A 10 1.94 -30.97 4.25
CA PRO A 10 3.21 -31.18 4.94
C PRO A 10 4.33 -30.24 4.49
N GLY A 11 4.11 -29.45 3.42
CA GLY A 11 5.11 -28.58 2.82
C GLY A 11 5.52 -27.41 3.74
N HIS A 12 6.73 -26.91 3.50
CA HIS A 12 7.23 -25.65 4.09
C HIS A 12 7.45 -24.65 2.97
N TYR A 13 7.21 -23.37 3.27
CA TYR A 13 7.18 -22.29 2.28
C TYR A 13 8.07 -21.14 2.73
N ASP A 14 8.80 -20.57 1.78
CA ASP A 14 9.63 -19.38 2.04
C ASP A 14 8.77 -18.13 2.20
N VAL A 15 7.62 -18.08 1.52
CA VAL A 15 6.67 -16.98 1.61
C VAL A 15 5.24 -17.50 1.65
N ILE A 16 4.49 -17.07 2.65
CA ILE A 16 3.04 -17.28 2.73
C ILE A 16 2.37 -15.90 2.74
N VAL A 17 1.36 -15.70 1.90
CA VAL A 17 0.62 -14.44 1.82
C VAL A 17 -0.84 -14.69 2.15
N GLY A 18 -1.34 -14.04 3.19
CA GLY A 18 -2.76 -13.86 3.48
C GLY A 18 -3.25 -12.58 2.81
N ASP A 19 -4.07 -12.71 1.79
CA ASP A 19 -4.60 -11.57 1.04
C ASP A 19 -5.79 -10.93 1.76
N LEU A 20 -6.26 -9.80 1.21
CA LEU A 20 -7.41 -9.04 1.72
C LEU A 20 -8.70 -9.88 1.63
N PHE A 21 -9.52 -9.80 2.65
CA PHE A 21 -10.84 -10.40 2.70
C PHE A 21 -11.75 -9.62 3.65
N HIS A 22 -13.04 -9.96 3.69
CA HIS A 22 -14.00 -9.37 4.60
C HIS A 22 -14.06 -10.20 5.90
N PRO A 23 -13.42 -9.74 7.00
CA PRO A 23 -13.32 -10.50 8.25
C PRO A 23 -14.62 -10.53 9.06
N ASP A 24 -15.57 -9.66 8.75
CA ASP A 24 -16.89 -9.53 9.37
C ASP A 24 -17.90 -10.60 8.90
N PHE A 25 -17.56 -11.40 7.90
CA PHE A 25 -18.41 -12.52 7.48
C PHE A 25 -18.17 -13.75 8.35
N VAL A 26 -19.25 -14.47 8.62
CA VAL A 26 -19.28 -15.66 9.47
C VAL A 26 -18.18 -16.65 9.10
N GLY A 27 -17.37 -17.03 10.09
CA GLY A 27 -16.28 -17.98 9.97
C GLY A 27 -15.01 -17.45 9.28
N ARG A 28 -15.03 -16.27 8.64
CA ARG A 28 -13.85 -15.71 7.98
C ARG A 28 -12.86 -15.08 8.96
N SER A 29 -13.35 -14.55 10.07
CA SER A 29 -12.49 -13.97 11.12
C SER A 29 -11.49 -14.99 11.69
N ALA A 30 -11.75 -16.27 11.57
CA ALA A 30 -10.85 -17.34 11.98
C ALA A 30 -9.52 -17.35 11.20
N LEU A 31 -9.46 -16.74 10.00
CA LEU A 31 -8.21 -16.55 9.26
C LEU A 31 -7.23 -15.58 9.96
N LEU A 32 -7.74 -14.73 10.86
CA LEU A 32 -6.95 -13.80 11.69
C LEU A 32 -6.77 -14.33 13.12
N SER A 33 -7.11 -15.59 13.39
CA SER A 33 -6.98 -16.17 14.73
C SER A 33 -5.54 -16.56 15.07
N ARG A 34 -5.26 -16.62 16.37
CA ARG A 34 -3.98 -17.10 16.89
C ARG A 34 -3.64 -18.49 16.37
N GLN A 35 -4.60 -19.40 16.35
CA GLN A 35 -4.41 -20.78 15.86
C GLN A 35 -4.04 -20.81 14.37
N GLN A 36 -4.69 -19.98 13.57
CA GLN A 36 -4.35 -19.89 12.14
C GLN A 36 -2.94 -19.34 11.93
N PHE A 37 -2.56 -18.29 12.64
CA PHE A 37 -1.20 -17.74 12.57
C PHE A 37 -0.15 -18.73 13.04
N GLN A 38 -0.43 -19.54 14.08
CA GLN A 38 0.44 -20.62 14.54
C GLN A 38 0.64 -21.69 13.44
N ARG A 39 -0.45 -22.16 12.82
CA ARG A 39 -0.38 -23.11 11.69
C ARG A 39 0.45 -22.56 10.52
N VAL A 40 0.25 -21.29 10.21
CA VAL A 40 1.05 -20.62 9.17
C VAL A 40 2.53 -20.60 9.56
N LYS A 41 2.85 -20.24 10.79
CA LYS A 41 4.24 -20.23 11.28
C LYS A 41 4.90 -21.61 11.20
N GLU A 42 4.17 -22.67 11.52
CA GLU A 42 4.64 -24.08 11.42
C GLU A 42 4.91 -24.50 9.98
N ARG A 43 4.36 -23.79 8.99
CA ARG A 43 4.56 -24.04 7.55
C ARG A 43 5.59 -23.12 6.90
N LEU A 44 6.16 -22.20 7.65
CA LEU A 44 7.28 -21.41 7.14
C LEU A 44 8.57 -22.23 7.19
N SER A 45 9.35 -22.16 6.12
CA SER A 45 10.75 -22.62 6.13
C SER A 45 11.60 -21.76 7.07
N ASP A 46 12.83 -22.20 7.32
CA ASP A 46 13.82 -21.36 8.03
C ASP A 46 14.00 -20.04 7.27
N GLN A 47 13.91 -18.91 7.98
CA GLN A 47 13.89 -17.55 7.41
C GLN A 47 12.66 -17.22 6.54
N GLY A 48 11.64 -18.08 6.56
CA GLY A 48 10.39 -17.84 5.83
C GLY A 48 9.61 -16.65 6.36
N ILE A 49 8.80 -16.04 5.50
CA ILE A 49 8.07 -14.80 5.75
C ILE A 49 6.57 -15.05 5.60
N PHE A 50 5.80 -14.58 6.56
CA PHE A 50 4.34 -14.50 6.45
C PHE A 50 3.90 -13.04 6.33
N VAL A 51 3.11 -12.73 5.31
CA VAL A 51 2.50 -11.42 5.12
C VAL A 51 0.99 -11.54 5.20
N GLN A 52 0.37 -10.88 6.18
CA GLN A 52 -1.09 -10.76 6.25
C GLN A 52 -1.52 -9.35 5.88
N TRP A 53 -2.26 -9.22 4.79
CA TRP A 53 -2.87 -7.96 4.38
C TRP A 53 -4.18 -7.68 5.12
N ILE A 54 -4.37 -6.43 5.51
CA ILE A 54 -5.57 -5.90 6.18
C ILE A 54 -5.96 -4.59 5.51
N ALA A 55 -7.26 -4.39 5.23
CA ALA A 55 -7.79 -3.13 4.72
C ALA A 55 -8.30 -2.27 5.90
N LEU A 56 -7.72 -1.08 6.09
CA LEU A 56 -8.04 -0.21 7.23
C LEU A 56 -9.53 0.19 7.28
N ASN A 57 -10.18 0.38 6.14
CA ASN A 57 -11.58 0.75 6.06
C ASN A 57 -12.57 -0.32 6.57
N GLN A 58 -12.07 -1.51 6.91
CA GLN A 58 -12.88 -2.61 7.44
C GLN A 58 -12.85 -2.70 8.96
N PHE A 59 -12.03 -1.89 9.64
CA PHE A 59 -11.78 -2.00 11.07
C PHE A 59 -12.09 -0.70 11.82
N GLU A 60 -12.39 -0.83 13.08
CA GLU A 60 -12.23 0.20 14.10
C GLU A 60 -10.97 -0.07 14.93
N ILE A 61 -10.50 0.91 15.70
CA ILE A 61 -9.20 0.86 16.39
C ILE A 61 -9.07 -0.38 17.29
N GLN A 62 -10.11 -0.70 18.07
CA GLN A 62 -10.02 -1.82 19.03
C GLN A 62 -9.93 -3.17 18.31
N SER A 63 -10.66 -3.36 17.21
CA SER A 63 -10.55 -4.59 16.40
C SER A 63 -9.18 -4.70 15.74
N LEU A 64 -8.64 -3.60 15.25
CA LEU A 64 -7.27 -3.58 14.69
C LEU A 64 -6.23 -3.95 15.76
N GLU A 65 -6.33 -3.39 16.96
CA GLU A 65 -5.45 -3.75 18.09
C GLU A 65 -5.58 -5.22 18.52
N ILE A 66 -6.79 -5.80 18.47
CA ILE A 66 -6.99 -7.22 18.72
C ILE A 66 -6.18 -8.04 17.70
N ILE A 67 -6.24 -7.69 16.42
CA ILE A 67 -5.48 -8.41 15.39
C ILE A 67 -3.98 -8.21 15.57
N PHE A 68 -3.52 -6.99 15.80
CA PHE A 68 -2.10 -6.71 16.07
C PHE A 68 -1.58 -7.54 17.25
N ARG A 69 -2.30 -7.56 18.35
CA ARG A 69 -1.95 -8.36 19.55
C ARG A 69 -1.94 -9.85 19.24
N THR A 70 -2.91 -10.33 18.50
CA THR A 70 -3.01 -11.74 18.08
C THR A 70 -1.81 -12.13 17.22
N PHE A 71 -1.45 -11.30 16.25
CA PHE A 71 -0.32 -11.51 15.37
C PHE A 71 1.00 -11.48 16.14
N GLN A 72 1.19 -10.50 17.03
CA GLN A 72 2.39 -10.33 17.85
C GLN A 72 2.62 -11.51 18.82
N GLN A 73 1.56 -12.16 19.31
CA GLN A 73 1.71 -13.36 20.15
C GLN A 73 2.39 -14.52 19.43
N VAL A 74 2.20 -14.61 18.11
CA VAL A 74 2.78 -15.69 17.28
C VAL A 74 4.11 -15.24 16.67
N PHE A 75 4.18 -13.98 16.25
CA PHE A 75 5.36 -13.36 15.64
C PHE A 75 5.83 -12.15 16.47
N PRO A 76 6.62 -12.37 17.55
CA PRO A 76 6.97 -11.31 18.50
C PRO A 76 7.73 -10.13 17.89
N ASP A 77 8.51 -10.38 16.83
CA ASP A 77 9.31 -9.38 16.11
C ASP A 77 8.62 -8.87 14.84
N ALA A 78 7.32 -9.13 14.70
CA ALA A 78 6.56 -8.69 13.54
C ALA A 78 6.63 -7.19 13.32
N VAL A 79 6.67 -6.82 12.05
CA VAL A 79 6.69 -5.42 11.60
C VAL A 79 5.46 -5.08 10.77
N ILE A 80 5.20 -3.79 10.64
CA ILE A 80 4.08 -3.24 9.89
C ILE A 80 4.63 -2.46 8.69
N PHE A 81 4.04 -2.69 7.51
CA PHE A 81 4.13 -1.80 6.36
C PHE A 81 2.75 -1.27 6.02
N VAL A 82 2.67 -0.02 5.59
CA VAL A 82 1.41 0.61 5.18
C VAL A 82 1.51 1.13 3.76
N ASP A 83 0.59 0.68 2.92
CA ASP A 83 0.46 1.08 1.53
C ASP A 83 -0.94 1.65 1.31
N ALA A 84 -1.05 2.96 1.24
CA ALA A 84 -2.33 3.69 1.26
C ALA A 84 -3.20 3.28 2.47
N PHE A 85 -4.32 2.63 2.24
CA PHE A 85 -5.23 2.15 3.30
C PHE A 85 -5.11 0.65 3.56
N ARG A 86 -4.01 0.04 3.12
CA ARG A 86 -3.70 -1.37 3.34
C ARG A 86 -2.53 -1.50 4.30
N VAL A 87 -2.65 -2.40 5.23
CA VAL A 87 -1.62 -2.74 6.21
C VAL A 87 -1.13 -4.14 5.93
N ALA A 88 0.17 -4.31 5.80
CA ALA A 88 0.82 -5.62 5.79
C ALA A 88 1.41 -5.87 7.17
N LEU A 89 0.94 -6.92 7.84
CA LEU A 89 1.59 -7.49 9.01
C LEU A 89 2.60 -8.51 8.53
N VAL A 90 3.87 -8.31 8.85
CA VAL A 90 4.95 -9.18 8.37
C VAL A 90 5.58 -9.89 9.55
N GLY A 91 5.39 -11.21 9.58
CA GLY A 91 5.97 -12.12 10.57
C GLY A 91 7.11 -12.93 9.96
N PHE A 92 8.09 -13.30 10.78
CA PHE A 92 9.29 -14.02 10.35
C PHE A 92 9.44 -15.31 11.12
N ASN A 93 9.88 -16.36 10.43
CA ASN A 93 10.43 -17.57 11.06
C ASN A 93 11.98 -17.47 11.04
N GLY A 94 12.51 -16.50 11.80
CA GLY A 94 13.93 -16.14 11.78
C GLY A 94 14.09 -14.64 12.04
N ALA A 95 15.16 -14.04 11.51
CA ALA A 95 15.44 -12.62 11.62
C ALA A 95 14.87 -11.81 10.45
N LEU A 96 14.60 -10.53 10.69
CA LEU A 96 14.27 -9.58 9.62
C LEU A 96 15.42 -9.53 8.60
N ALA A 97 15.07 -9.57 7.30
CA ALA A 97 16.06 -9.45 6.22
C ALA A 97 16.85 -8.15 6.34
N LYS A 98 18.16 -8.23 6.14
CA LYS A 98 19.04 -7.06 6.11
C LYS A 98 18.92 -6.32 4.78
N LEU A 99 19.22 -5.02 4.80
CA LEU A 99 19.21 -4.20 3.58
C LEU A 99 20.12 -4.75 2.48
N GLU A 100 21.27 -5.32 2.87
CA GLU A 100 22.22 -5.96 1.95
C GLU A 100 21.62 -7.18 1.24
N ASP A 101 20.83 -7.99 1.95
CA ASP A 101 20.14 -9.14 1.39
C ASP A 101 19.05 -8.72 0.40
N ILE A 102 18.30 -7.68 0.74
CA ILE A 102 17.30 -7.07 -0.16
C ILE A 102 18.00 -6.55 -1.42
N GLN A 103 19.11 -5.84 -1.29
CA GLN A 103 19.86 -5.31 -2.43
C GLN A 103 20.39 -6.45 -3.31
N ARG A 104 21.01 -7.47 -2.72
CA ARG A 104 21.54 -8.64 -3.45
C ARG A 104 20.42 -9.34 -4.22
N ASN A 105 19.28 -9.55 -3.60
CA ASN A 105 18.13 -10.20 -4.25
C ASN A 105 17.60 -9.35 -5.41
N LEU A 106 17.51 -8.03 -5.25
CA LEU A 106 17.10 -7.12 -6.33
C LEU A 106 18.12 -7.11 -7.47
N ASP A 107 19.41 -7.16 -7.15
CA ASP A 107 20.47 -7.16 -8.16
C ASP A 107 20.51 -8.47 -8.97
N SER A 108 20.05 -9.58 -8.39
CA SER A 108 19.92 -10.85 -9.08
C SER A 108 18.77 -10.90 -10.10
N LEU A 109 17.82 -9.96 -10.02
CA LEU A 109 16.70 -9.90 -10.96
C LEU A 109 17.15 -9.36 -12.33
N SER A 110 16.54 -9.89 -13.39
CA SER A 110 16.68 -9.32 -14.73
C SER A 110 16.16 -7.87 -14.78
N SER A 111 16.51 -7.13 -15.83
CA SER A 111 15.99 -5.78 -16.08
C SER A 111 14.46 -5.74 -16.04
N ASP A 112 13.79 -6.71 -16.69
CA ASP A 112 12.35 -6.81 -16.73
C ASP A 112 11.79 -7.23 -15.36
N GLY A 113 12.47 -8.13 -14.64
CA GLY A 113 12.14 -8.49 -13.27
C GLY A 113 12.17 -7.30 -12.32
N LYS A 114 13.20 -6.45 -12.41
CA LYS A 114 13.28 -5.22 -11.63
C LYS A 114 12.16 -4.24 -11.96
N LYS A 115 11.85 -4.07 -13.25
CA LYS A 115 10.75 -3.22 -13.71
C LYS A 115 9.39 -3.74 -13.21
N LEU A 116 9.19 -5.04 -13.27
CA LEU A 116 7.95 -5.68 -12.78
C LEU A 116 7.80 -5.52 -11.25
N MET A 117 8.86 -5.81 -10.49
CA MET A 117 8.85 -5.79 -9.04
C MET A 117 8.76 -4.37 -8.46
N LEU A 118 9.54 -3.44 -9.01
CA LEU A 118 9.64 -2.09 -8.48
C LEU A 118 8.76 -1.09 -9.23
N GLY A 119 8.26 -1.43 -10.43
CA GLY A 119 7.39 -0.55 -11.20
C GLY A 119 8.01 0.82 -11.52
N GLY A 120 9.35 0.89 -11.61
CA GLY A 120 10.10 2.14 -11.76
C GLY A 120 10.53 2.77 -10.42
N GLU A 121 10.05 2.27 -9.29
CA GLU A 121 10.46 2.69 -7.96
C GLU A 121 11.85 2.11 -7.59
N ASN A 122 12.47 2.71 -6.59
CA ASN A 122 13.63 2.13 -5.94
C ASN A 122 13.23 1.42 -4.62
N LYS A 123 14.16 0.65 -4.06
CA LYS A 123 13.94 -0.06 -2.79
C LYS A 123 13.51 0.86 -1.64
N PHE A 124 13.92 2.12 -1.63
CA PHE A 124 13.60 3.06 -0.56
C PHE A 124 12.14 3.51 -0.60
N SER A 125 11.50 3.58 -1.78
CA SER A 125 10.06 3.82 -1.88
C SER A 125 9.27 2.74 -1.13
N TRP A 126 9.68 1.47 -1.23
CA TRP A 126 9.09 0.37 -0.48
C TRP A 126 9.42 0.43 1.01
N LEU A 127 10.69 0.65 1.36
CA LEU A 127 11.12 0.75 2.76
C LEU A 127 10.55 1.99 3.46
N GLY A 128 10.28 3.05 2.72
CA GLY A 128 9.58 4.23 3.23
C GLY A 128 8.17 3.93 3.76
N ARG A 129 7.54 2.83 3.32
CA ARG A 129 6.24 2.35 3.80
C ARG A 129 6.33 1.60 5.15
N TYR A 130 7.50 1.50 5.74
CA TYR A 130 7.71 0.91 7.05
C TYR A 130 7.00 1.72 8.15
N TRP A 131 6.29 1.01 9.02
CA TRP A 131 5.49 1.60 10.11
C TRP A 131 5.92 1.14 11.50
N GLY A 132 7.06 0.48 11.59
CA GLY A 132 7.62 0.01 12.84
C GLY A 132 7.25 -1.42 13.22
N LYS A 133 7.74 -1.85 14.37
CA LYS A 133 7.31 -3.10 14.99
C LYS A 133 5.89 -2.97 15.52
N ILE A 134 5.17 -4.08 15.58
CA ILE A 134 3.87 -4.10 16.26
C ILE A 134 4.10 -3.76 17.73
N ASN A 135 3.53 -2.67 18.19
CA ASN A 135 3.66 -2.18 19.57
C ASN A 135 2.28 -1.92 20.16
N VAL A 136 1.60 -2.98 20.56
CA VAL A 136 0.33 -2.91 21.29
C VAL A 136 0.48 -3.60 22.65
N SER A 137 -0.38 -3.23 23.59
CA SER A 137 -0.39 -3.90 24.91
C SER A 137 -0.52 -5.41 24.75
N LYS A 138 0.37 -6.17 25.40
CA LYS A 138 0.30 -7.64 25.40
C LYS A 138 -0.89 -8.16 26.19
N SER A 139 -1.44 -7.37 27.10
CA SER A 139 -2.67 -7.69 27.84
C SER A 139 -3.88 -7.27 27.02
N GLY A 140 -4.94 -8.08 27.04
CA GLY A 140 -6.21 -7.79 26.38
C GLY A 140 -6.70 -8.92 25.50
N ARG A 141 -7.82 -8.66 24.81
CA ARG A 141 -8.46 -9.65 23.95
C ARG A 141 -7.62 -9.94 22.72
N ILE A 142 -7.67 -11.19 22.28
CA ILE A 142 -7.08 -11.68 21.04
C ILE A 142 -8.18 -12.30 20.18
N GLN A 143 -7.90 -12.45 18.90
CA GLN A 143 -8.74 -13.21 17.99
C GLN A 143 -8.41 -14.70 18.13
N ASP A 144 -9.34 -15.45 18.67
CA ASP A 144 -9.23 -16.89 18.91
C ASP A 144 -10.27 -17.64 18.07
N GLU A 145 -9.93 -18.81 17.54
CA GLU A 145 -10.80 -19.60 16.67
C GLU A 145 -12.08 -20.09 17.41
N TRP A 146 -11.96 -20.32 18.74
CA TRP A 146 -13.04 -20.82 19.57
C TRP A 146 -13.78 -19.71 20.34
N ALA A 147 -13.18 -18.53 20.44
CA ALA A 147 -13.78 -17.35 21.04
C ALA A 147 -13.58 -16.13 20.12
N PRO A 148 -14.19 -16.13 18.91
CA PRO A 148 -13.98 -15.10 17.92
C PRO A 148 -14.48 -13.73 18.42
N GLN A 149 -13.65 -12.71 18.28
CA GLN A 149 -14.00 -11.34 18.67
C GLN A 149 -14.45 -10.52 17.46
N ILE A 150 -13.71 -10.60 16.37
CA ILE A 150 -13.85 -9.75 15.19
C ILE A 150 -15.21 -9.98 14.50
N GLU A 151 -15.64 -11.23 14.41
CA GLU A 151 -16.89 -11.64 13.76
C GLU A 151 -18.13 -10.99 14.37
N PHE A 152 -18.08 -10.67 15.67
CA PHE A 152 -19.18 -10.03 16.38
C PHE A 152 -19.00 -8.52 16.50
N ARG A 153 -17.75 -8.05 16.65
CA ARG A 153 -17.46 -6.63 16.84
C ARG A 153 -17.61 -5.81 15.56
N LEU A 154 -17.09 -6.27 14.44
CA LEU A 154 -17.11 -5.49 13.19
C LEU A 154 -18.52 -5.22 12.65
N PRO A 155 -19.45 -6.20 12.64
CA PRO A 155 -20.84 -5.91 12.28
C PRO A 155 -21.49 -4.88 13.21
N ALA A 156 -21.24 -4.99 14.53
CA ALA A 156 -21.75 -4.02 15.49
C ALA A 156 -21.14 -2.63 15.28
N ALA A 157 -19.82 -2.53 15.11
CA ALA A 157 -19.12 -1.28 14.84
C ALA A 157 -19.61 -0.62 13.54
N ARG A 158 -19.86 -1.43 12.49
CA ARG A 158 -20.43 -0.94 11.24
C ARG A 158 -21.85 -0.39 11.44
N TYR A 159 -22.71 -1.14 12.13
CA TYR A 159 -24.08 -0.71 12.43
C TYR A 159 -24.11 0.59 13.24
N ASN A 160 -23.21 0.73 14.22
CA ASN A 160 -23.08 1.92 15.07
C ASN A 160 -22.37 3.09 14.40
N GLY A 161 -21.88 2.97 13.16
CA GLY A 161 -21.12 4.02 12.49
C GLY A 161 -19.72 4.27 13.07
N GLU A 162 -19.12 3.26 13.72
CA GLU A 162 -17.81 3.37 14.38
C GLU A 162 -16.62 3.14 13.41
N LEU A 163 -16.91 2.65 12.18
CA LEU A 163 -15.90 2.46 11.15
C LEU A 163 -15.50 3.82 10.54
N ASP A 164 -14.55 4.48 11.16
CA ASP A 164 -14.06 5.82 10.79
C ASP A 164 -12.60 5.71 10.29
N LEU A 165 -12.45 5.73 8.98
CA LEU A 165 -11.14 5.62 8.34
C LEU A 165 -10.20 6.78 8.71
N ALA A 166 -10.74 8.00 8.91
CA ALA A 166 -9.93 9.14 9.31
C ALA A 166 -9.38 8.99 10.73
N LYS A 167 -10.20 8.49 11.67
CA LYS A 167 -9.72 8.17 13.02
C LYS A 167 -8.66 7.08 12.99
N LEU A 168 -8.88 6.04 12.21
CA LEU A 168 -7.96 4.91 12.14
C LEU A 168 -6.63 5.30 11.47
N LEU A 169 -6.68 6.08 10.38
CA LEU A 169 -5.48 6.59 9.74
C LEU A 169 -4.69 7.53 10.67
N ASN A 170 -5.40 8.39 11.43
CA ASN A 170 -4.77 9.24 12.43
C ASN A 170 -4.11 8.43 13.55
N TYR A 171 -4.77 7.37 14.03
CA TYR A 171 -4.20 6.42 14.99
C TYR A 171 -2.90 5.81 14.45
N MET A 172 -2.90 5.32 13.21
CA MET A 172 -1.72 4.75 12.57
C MET A 172 -0.58 5.78 12.47
N LEU A 173 -0.87 7.01 12.04
CA LEU A 173 0.12 8.10 11.94
C LEU A 173 0.74 8.48 13.30
N GLN A 174 -0.05 8.47 14.37
CA GLN A 174 0.45 8.77 15.72
C GLN A 174 1.39 7.68 16.27
N HIS A 175 1.24 6.43 15.80
CA HIS A 175 2.06 5.29 16.21
C HIS A 175 3.22 4.99 15.26
N ARG A 176 3.38 5.78 14.20
CA ARG A 176 4.51 5.65 13.29
C ARG A 176 5.80 6.09 13.98
N PRO A 177 6.87 5.27 14.01
CA PRO A 177 8.12 5.65 14.65
C PRO A 177 8.78 6.85 13.98
N HIS A 178 9.62 7.55 14.72
CA HIS A 178 10.48 8.57 14.12
C HIS A 178 11.44 7.93 13.11
N VAL A 179 11.80 8.66 12.05
CA VAL A 179 12.64 8.14 10.95
C VAL A 179 13.94 7.52 11.42
N SER A 180 14.59 8.10 12.44
CA SER A 180 15.84 7.58 13.01
C SER A 180 15.64 6.22 13.70
N VAL A 181 14.49 5.98 14.32
CA VAL A 181 14.14 4.69 14.93
C VAL A 181 13.89 3.66 13.84
N ALA A 182 13.09 4.03 12.82
CA ALA A 182 12.82 3.17 11.67
C ALA A 182 14.10 2.77 10.92
N ALA A 183 15.00 3.74 10.70
CA ALA A 183 16.29 3.48 10.07
C ALA A 183 17.14 2.48 10.88
N LYS A 184 17.16 2.61 12.20
CA LYS A 184 17.87 1.69 13.08
C LYS A 184 17.25 0.28 13.06
N GLU A 185 15.94 0.16 13.10
CA GLU A 185 15.22 -1.12 13.05
C GLU A 185 15.44 -1.85 11.71
N LEU A 186 15.54 -1.12 10.61
CA LEU A 186 15.81 -1.64 9.27
C LEU A 186 17.30 -1.77 8.94
N ASN A 187 18.21 -1.44 9.87
CA ASN A 187 19.66 -1.45 9.68
C ASN A 187 20.10 -0.60 8.46
N ILE A 188 19.49 0.57 8.27
CA ILE A 188 19.88 1.52 7.21
C ILE A 188 21.22 2.15 7.59
N ASP A 189 22.23 1.96 6.76
CA ASP A 189 23.53 2.56 6.95
C ASP A 189 23.56 4.07 6.61
N SER A 190 24.63 4.76 6.99
CA SER A 190 24.76 6.19 6.80
C SER A 190 24.75 6.64 5.32
N SER A 191 25.22 5.80 4.40
CA SER A 191 25.28 6.11 2.97
C SER A 191 23.88 6.07 2.34
N ASN A 192 23.00 5.26 2.88
CA ASN A 192 21.62 5.07 2.43
C ASN A 192 20.59 5.91 3.21
N TYR A 193 20.98 6.50 4.35
CA TYR A 193 20.07 7.19 5.26
C TYR A 193 19.29 8.32 4.57
N ALA A 194 19.95 9.20 3.83
CA ALA A 194 19.28 10.33 3.19
C ALA A 194 18.23 9.91 2.13
N ALA A 195 18.48 8.81 1.41
CA ALA A 195 17.52 8.28 0.44
C ALA A 195 16.31 7.64 1.14
N PHE A 196 16.57 6.88 2.21
CA PHE A 196 15.52 6.31 3.05
C PHE A 196 14.67 7.41 3.71
N GLU A 197 15.30 8.42 4.32
CA GLU A 197 14.62 9.52 4.99
C GLU A 197 13.66 10.26 4.06
N ARG A 198 14.09 10.60 2.84
CA ARG A 198 13.22 11.23 1.83
C ARG A 198 12.00 10.37 1.52
N ALA A 199 12.19 9.08 1.29
CA ALA A 199 11.09 8.16 1.01
C ALA A 199 10.16 8.00 2.22
N TYR A 200 10.71 7.92 3.43
CA TYR A 200 9.97 7.82 4.68
C TYR A 200 9.09 9.05 4.93
N ILE A 201 9.65 10.26 4.74
CA ILE A 201 8.94 11.54 4.86
C ILE A 201 7.87 11.65 3.77
N ALA A 202 8.17 11.27 2.52
CA ALA A 202 7.21 11.29 1.43
C ALA A 202 5.97 10.43 1.75
N THR A 203 6.18 9.24 2.26
CA THR A 203 5.09 8.35 2.70
C THR A 203 4.26 8.97 3.84
N ASP A 204 4.91 9.58 4.84
CA ASP A 204 4.22 10.27 5.94
C ASP A 204 3.34 11.42 5.42
N LEU A 205 3.91 12.28 4.58
CA LEU A 205 3.19 13.41 3.96
C LEU A 205 2.01 12.95 3.11
N ALA A 206 2.16 11.86 2.33
CA ALA A 206 1.08 11.29 1.54
C ALA A 206 -0.08 10.80 2.42
N HIS A 207 0.20 10.09 3.51
CA HIS A 207 -0.85 9.64 4.43
C HIS A 207 -1.52 10.81 5.17
N ARG A 208 -0.78 11.86 5.53
CA ARG A 208 -1.37 13.09 6.08
C ARG A 208 -2.21 13.84 5.05
N SER A 209 -1.84 13.80 3.77
CA SER A 209 -2.66 14.34 2.68
C SER A 209 -4.01 13.61 2.64
N TRP A 210 -4.01 12.28 2.63
CA TRP A 210 -5.25 11.49 2.63
C TRP A 210 -6.09 11.73 3.89
N LEU A 211 -5.44 11.89 5.06
CA LEU A 211 -6.15 12.23 6.29
C LEU A 211 -6.83 13.61 6.18
N ALA A 212 -6.17 14.59 5.57
CA ALA A 212 -6.75 15.91 5.34
C ALA A 212 -7.95 15.84 4.39
N LEU A 213 -7.84 15.04 3.30
CA LEU A 213 -8.95 14.81 2.36
C LEU A 213 -10.14 14.12 3.03
N LEU A 214 -9.89 13.08 3.85
CA LEU A 214 -10.95 12.40 4.62
C LEU A 214 -11.65 13.33 5.63
N ARG A 215 -11.00 14.40 6.03
CA ARG A 215 -11.55 15.47 6.90
C ARG A 215 -12.11 16.65 6.12
N ASN A 216 -12.32 16.51 4.80
CA ASN A 216 -12.82 17.56 3.91
C ASN A 216 -11.93 18.81 3.82
N ASN A 217 -10.62 18.69 4.12
CA ASN A 217 -9.65 19.77 3.98
C ASN A 217 -8.83 19.56 2.69
N SER A 218 -9.46 19.86 1.55
CA SER A 218 -8.87 19.62 0.22
C SER A 218 -7.62 20.46 -0.02
N GLN A 219 -7.58 21.72 0.46
CA GLN A 219 -6.43 22.61 0.28
C GLN A 219 -5.18 22.04 0.96
N GLU A 220 -5.29 21.63 2.21
CA GLU A 220 -4.18 21.04 2.95
C GLU A 220 -3.80 19.66 2.35
N GLY A 221 -4.80 18.86 1.93
CA GLY A 221 -4.56 17.61 1.25
C GLY A 221 -3.69 17.77 0.01
N GLN A 222 -4.04 18.69 -0.88
CA GLN A 222 -3.27 18.98 -2.09
C GLN A 222 -1.86 19.52 -1.78
N ARG A 223 -1.75 20.41 -0.79
CA ARG A 223 -0.46 20.94 -0.35
C ARG A 223 0.48 19.83 0.12
N LEU A 224 -0.01 18.95 0.98
CA LEU A 224 0.77 17.83 1.52
C LEU A 224 1.13 16.82 0.44
N LEU A 225 0.23 16.53 -0.50
CA LEU A 225 0.50 15.62 -1.62
C LEU A 225 1.63 16.16 -2.52
N LYS A 226 1.61 17.48 -2.80
CA LYS A 226 2.68 18.14 -3.55
C LYS A 226 4.03 18.02 -2.85
N LEU A 227 4.07 18.22 -1.53
CA LEU A 227 5.29 18.07 -0.74
C LEU A 227 5.77 16.61 -0.71
N ALA A 228 4.86 15.64 -0.63
CA ALA A 228 5.20 14.22 -0.72
C ALA A 228 5.87 13.88 -2.06
N PHE A 229 5.31 14.38 -3.16
CA PHE A 229 5.88 14.19 -4.49
C PHE A 229 7.26 14.86 -4.65
N GLN A 230 7.44 16.06 -4.09
CA GLN A 230 8.75 16.74 -4.10
C GLN A 230 9.81 15.96 -3.32
N ALA A 231 9.42 15.32 -2.21
CA ALA A 231 10.33 14.52 -1.39
C ALA A 231 10.74 13.21 -2.08
N ASN A 232 9.81 12.53 -2.76
CA ASN A 232 10.10 11.30 -3.52
C ASN A 232 9.25 11.19 -4.79
N PRO A 233 9.66 11.82 -5.90
CA PRO A 233 8.91 11.80 -7.17
C PRO A 233 8.89 10.41 -7.84
N ASN A 234 9.76 9.49 -7.39
CA ASN A 234 9.83 8.13 -7.93
C ASN A 234 8.90 7.15 -7.18
N ASP A 235 8.19 7.59 -6.15
CA ASP A 235 7.18 6.76 -5.52
C ASP A 235 5.96 6.65 -6.44
N ARG A 236 5.67 5.43 -6.87
CA ARG A 236 4.61 5.14 -7.83
C ARG A 236 3.23 5.60 -7.37
N TRP A 237 2.89 5.33 -6.12
CA TRP A 237 1.57 5.68 -5.58
C TRP A 237 1.40 7.18 -5.40
N ILE A 238 2.45 7.86 -4.94
CA ILE A 238 2.44 9.33 -4.81
C ILE A 238 2.33 9.96 -6.19
N SER A 239 3.10 9.48 -7.16
CA SER A 239 3.04 9.97 -8.55
C SER A 239 1.65 9.76 -9.16
N TYR A 240 1.03 8.60 -8.93
CA TYR A 240 -0.32 8.31 -9.41
C TYR A 240 -1.35 9.25 -8.77
N ALA A 241 -1.29 9.44 -7.45
CA ALA A 241 -2.19 10.35 -6.77
C ALA A 241 -2.03 11.81 -7.24
N VAL A 242 -0.81 12.25 -7.54
CA VAL A 242 -0.56 13.61 -8.08
C VAL A 242 -1.09 13.73 -9.51
N ALA A 243 -0.89 12.74 -10.36
CA ALA A 243 -1.38 12.74 -11.73
C ALA A 243 -2.92 12.81 -11.77
N ASP A 244 -3.58 11.93 -10.98
CA ASP A 244 -5.04 11.88 -10.86
C ASP A 244 -5.60 13.21 -10.29
N ALA A 245 -4.96 13.78 -9.25
CA ALA A 245 -5.35 15.06 -8.68
C ALA A 245 -5.17 16.23 -9.67
N THR A 246 -4.12 16.19 -10.49
CA THR A 246 -3.88 17.23 -11.52
C THR A 246 -5.00 17.24 -12.55
N LEU A 247 -5.42 16.07 -13.02
CA LEU A 247 -6.52 15.95 -13.97
C LEU A 247 -7.85 16.37 -13.34
N ALA A 248 -8.17 15.89 -12.16
CA ALA A 248 -9.40 16.22 -11.44
C ALA A 248 -9.52 17.73 -11.13
N ASN A 249 -8.41 18.37 -10.74
CA ASN A 249 -8.40 19.82 -10.51
C ASN A 249 -8.66 20.62 -11.79
N TYR A 250 -8.10 20.20 -12.92
CA TYR A 250 -8.39 20.83 -14.22
C TYR A 250 -9.88 20.70 -14.58
N GLU A 251 -10.45 19.51 -14.43
CA GLU A 251 -11.87 19.25 -14.70
C GLU A 251 -12.80 20.09 -13.80
N ALA A 252 -12.46 20.23 -12.52
CA ALA A 252 -13.25 21.00 -11.57
C ALA A 252 -13.15 22.52 -11.77
N SER A 253 -11.99 23.03 -12.21
CA SER A 253 -11.74 24.46 -12.33
C SER A 253 -12.19 25.03 -13.68
N GLN A 254 -12.27 24.20 -14.73
CA GLN A 254 -12.45 24.64 -16.13
C GLN A 254 -11.63 25.90 -16.42
N ALA A 255 -10.37 25.92 -15.97
CA ALA A 255 -9.53 27.10 -15.90
C ALA A 255 -9.43 27.77 -17.28
N GLU A 256 -10.00 28.96 -17.42
CA GLU A 256 -9.93 29.75 -18.64
C GLU A 256 -8.47 29.96 -19.06
N GLY A 257 -8.17 29.64 -20.32
CA GLY A 257 -6.85 29.85 -20.91
C GLY A 257 -5.84 28.70 -20.70
N VAL A 258 -6.18 27.65 -19.96
CA VAL A 258 -5.33 26.46 -19.85
C VAL A 258 -5.70 25.42 -20.91
N SER A 259 -4.76 25.07 -21.78
CA SER A 259 -4.97 24.05 -22.80
C SER A 259 -5.11 22.67 -22.15
N GLU A 260 -6.21 21.97 -22.45
CA GLU A 260 -6.41 20.58 -22.03
C GLU A 260 -5.22 19.69 -22.40
N LYS A 261 -4.73 19.82 -23.63
CA LYS A 261 -3.56 19.10 -24.13
C LYS A 261 -2.35 19.27 -23.22
N SER A 262 -2.06 20.51 -22.81
CA SER A 262 -0.93 20.82 -21.92
C SER A 262 -1.07 20.13 -20.54
N VAL A 263 -2.29 20.09 -20.00
CA VAL A 263 -2.56 19.40 -18.73
C VAL A 263 -2.37 17.90 -18.88
N LEU A 264 -2.94 17.30 -19.92
CA LEU A 264 -2.83 15.86 -20.19
C LEU A 264 -1.36 15.44 -20.43
N GLU A 265 -0.59 16.24 -21.16
CA GLU A 265 0.85 16.03 -21.35
C GLU A 265 1.61 16.12 -20.01
N SER A 266 1.22 17.05 -19.13
CA SER A 266 1.80 17.17 -17.79
C SER A 266 1.48 15.96 -16.90
N VAL A 267 0.25 15.44 -17.01
CA VAL A 267 -0.17 14.19 -16.36
C VAL A 267 0.69 13.03 -16.85
N LEU A 268 0.94 12.90 -18.16
CA LEU A 268 1.77 11.84 -18.71
C LEU A 268 3.27 11.98 -18.39
N LYS A 269 3.76 13.16 -18.06
CA LYS A 269 5.14 13.34 -17.54
C LYS A 269 5.29 12.75 -16.15
N ILE A 270 4.23 12.85 -15.32
CA ILE A 270 4.22 12.30 -13.94
C ILE A 270 3.90 10.80 -13.97
N ARG A 271 2.91 10.41 -14.78
CA ARG A 271 2.42 9.04 -14.91
C ARG A 271 2.29 8.66 -16.39
N PRO A 272 3.34 8.09 -16.98
CA PRO A 272 3.35 7.75 -18.41
C PRO A 272 2.29 6.73 -18.83
N ASP A 273 1.78 5.92 -17.92
CA ASP A 273 0.75 4.90 -18.10
C ASP A 273 -0.65 5.36 -17.65
N HIS A 274 -0.93 6.67 -17.67
CA HIS A 274 -2.24 7.20 -17.31
C HIS A 274 -3.25 6.99 -18.45
N ALA A 275 -4.07 5.95 -18.35
CA ALA A 275 -4.97 5.50 -19.44
C ALA A 275 -5.92 6.60 -19.91
N GLU A 276 -6.57 7.35 -19.01
CA GLU A 276 -7.50 8.41 -19.38
C GLU A 276 -6.80 9.57 -20.10
N ALA A 277 -5.60 9.96 -19.65
CA ALA A 277 -4.83 11.00 -20.32
C ALA A 277 -4.39 10.57 -21.74
N LEU A 278 -3.96 9.32 -21.91
CA LEU A 278 -3.61 8.77 -23.22
C LEU A 278 -4.80 8.74 -24.16
N LYS A 279 -5.97 8.30 -23.66
CA LYS A 279 -7.21 8.24 -24.43
C LYS A 279 -7.65 9.63 -24.91
N ARG A 280 -7.66 10.61 -24.00
CA ARG A 280 -8.06 12.00 -24.34
C ARG A 280 -7.07 12.67 -25.30
N LEU A 281 -5.75 12.46 -25.13
CA LEU A 281 -4.75 12.94 -26.08
C LEU A 281 -4.87 12.29 -27.46
N TRP A 282 -5.20 11.01 -27.51
CA TRP A 282 -5.51 10.35 -28.77
C TRP A 282 -6.70 11.02 -29.48
N GLN A 283 -7.82 11.23 -28.77
CA GLN A 283 -9.02 11.87 -29.32
C GLN A 283 -8.75 13.31 -29.76
N LEU A 284 -7.99 14.09 -29.01
CA LEU A 284 -7.56 15.43 -29.38
C LEU A 284 -6.71 15.43 -30.66
N ALA A 285 -5.73 14.52 -30.75
CA ALA A 285 -4.88 14.41 -31.94
C ALA A 285 -5.65 14.02 -33.20
N GLU A 286 -6.66 13.15 -33.07
CA GLU A 286 -7.58 12.83 -34.19
C GLU A 286 -8.39 14.07 -34.63
N ALA A 287 -8.92 14.83 -33.67
CA ALA A 287 -9.67 16.06 -33.97
C ALA A 287 -8.80 17.17 -34.60
N GLU A 288 -7.51 17.23 -34.21
CA GLU A 288 -6.52 18.15 -34.78
C GLU A 288 -5.99 17.68 -36.18
N GLY A 289 -6.35 16.47 -36.63
CA GLY A 289 -5.83 15.87 -37.86
C GLY A 289 -4.37 15.41 -37.78
N ASN A 290 -3.81 15.29 -36.55
CA ASN A 290 -2.45 14.86 -36.34
C ASN A 290 -2.39 13.32 -36.24
N ALA A 291 -2.33 12.66 -37.42
CA ALA A 291 -2.37 11.20 -37.51
C ALA A 291 -1.21 10.50 -36.78
N GLU A 292 -0.01 11.08 -36.76
CA GLU A 292 1.17 10.51 -36.11
C GLU A 292 0.99 10.49 -34.60
N ALA A 293 0.62 11.60 -33.98
CA ALA A 293 0.36 11.69 -32.55
C ALA A 293 -0.83 10.80 -32.14
N ALA A 294 -1.89 10.78 -32.94
CA ALA A 294 -3.05 9.92 -32.68
C ALA A 294 -2.66 8.43 -32.65
N GLN A 295 -1.87 7.97 -33.63
CA GLN A 295 -1.39 6.59 -33.67
C GLN A 295 -0.49 6.25 -32.47
N LEU A 296 0.39 7.16 -32.07
CA LEU A 296 1.28 6.99 -30.91
C LEU A 296 0.46 6.81 -29.62
N TYR A 297 -0.48 7.74 -29.33
CA TYR A 297 -1.29 7.67 -28.11
C TYR A 297 -2.24 6.47 -28.11
N LYS A 298 -2.83 6.15 -29.27
CA LYS A 298 -3.69 4.96 -29.44
C LYS A 298 -2.94 3.67 -29.12
N LYS A 299 -1.71 3.50 -29.65
CA LYS A 299 -0.87 2.34 -29.38
C LYS A 299 -0.59 2.19 -27.88
N ARG A 300 -0.15 3.27 -27.22
CA ARG A 300 0.14 3.26 -25.78
C ARG A 300 -1.11 2.97 -24.95
N PHE A 301 -2.25 3.52 -25.33
CA PHE A 301 -3.53 3.24 -24.67
C PHE A 301 -3.93 1.77 -24.83
N ALA A 302 -3.79 1.20 -26.04
CA ALA A 302 -4.11 -0.19 -26.31
C ALA A 302 -3.24 -1.20 -25.51
N GLU A 303 -1.99 -0.84 -25.22
CA GLU A 303 -1.12 -1.64 -24.35
C GLU A 303 -1.64 -1.71 -22.90
N LEU A 304 -2.35 -0.68 -22.44
CA LEU A 304 -2.92 -0.60 -21.08
C LEU A 304 -4.35 -1.13 -20.98
N SER A 305 -5.15 -0.91 -22.04
CA SER A 305 -6.57 -1.25 -22.08
C SER A 305 -6.94 -1.84 -23.45
N PRO A 306 -6.46 -3.06 -23.75
CA PRO A 306 -6.61 -3.66 -25.08
C PRO A 306 -8.08 -3.86 -25.48
N LEU A 307 -8.98 -4.17 -24.55
CA LEU A 307 -10.41 -4.35 -24.84
C LEU A 307 -11.09 -3.02 -25.21
N ASP A 308 -10.78 -1.94 -24.50
CA ASP A 308 -11.35 -0.62 -24.79
C ASP A 308 -10.85 -0.05 -26.11
N ALA A 309 -9.63 -0.40 -26.51
CA ALA A 309 -9.05 0.03 -27.78
C ALA A 309 -9.66 -0.70 -28.99
N LEU A 310 -10.21 -1.90 -28.79
CA LEU A 310 -10.88 -2.69 -29.84
C LEU A 310 -12.34 -2.29 -30.05
N LEU A 311 -12.98 -1.69 -29.05
CA LEU A 311 -14.40 -1.31 -29.07
C LEU A 311 -14.66 0.04 -29.77
N ARG A 312 -13.65 0.69 -30.31
CA ARG A 312 -13.69 1.97 -31.02
C ARG A 312 -12.88 1.90 -32.32
#